data_e0c4e4a52c4f727f0cde7857fe56b134
#
_entry.id   e0c4e4a52c4f727f0cde7857fe56b134
#
_cell.length_a   1.000
_cell.length_b   1.000
_cell.length_c   1.000
_cell.angle_alpha   90.00
_cell.angle_beta   90.00
_cell.angle_gamma   90.00
#
_symmetry.space_group_name_H-M   'P 1'
#
loop_
_entity.id
_entity.type
_entity.pdbx_description
1 polymer ?
#
loop_
_entity_poly.entity_id
_entity_poly.type
_entity_poly.pdbx_seq_one_letter_code
_entity_poly.pdbx_strand_id
1 'polypeptide(L)'
;FRELNVPDSYYEEVNVGGMRVVADAAVQAKVRRLIYCSTCGVHGNIDQPPGGEEAPIQPADYYQRTKYEGEVALRAYTDKGLTWTVLRPAAIYGPGDPERFVMIFKRAAKGWFPMFGSGRTFYHPLYIDNLVDAFLLATADGKGDGEAYLIADAEYVEIRELVRRTGRAMGVDVAIVRLPISPLIAAGHLCE
;
A
#
# COMPACT_ATOMS: atom_id res chain seq x y z
N PHE A 1 4.01 5.06 1.16
CA PHE A 1 5.40 5.23 0.70
C PHE A 1 6.07 6.28 1.59
N ARG A 2 7.17 5.93 2.25
CA ARG A 2 7.95 6.87 3.05
C ARG A 2 8.98 7.54 2.13
N GLU A 3 8.85 8.83 1.93
CA GLU A 3 9.90 9.60 1.28
C GLU A 3 11.11 9.71 2.21
N LEU A 4 12.29 9.41 1.68
CA LEU A 4 13.54 9.64 2.39
C LEU A 4 13.78 11.15 2.46
N ASN A 5 14.13 11.68 3.63
CA ASN A 5 14.43 13.10 3.90
C ASN A 5 13.22 14.01 4.21
N VAL A 6 12.06 13.44 4.57
CA VAL A 6 10.92 14.21 5.06
C VAL A 6 10.75 13.93 6.56
N PRO A 7 10.62 14.95 7.43
CA PRO A 7 10.40 14.72 8.85
C PRO A 7 9.06 14.03 9.12
N ASP A 8 8.98 13.24 10.17
CA ASP A 8 7.77 12.51 10.54
C ASP A 8 6.56 13.44 10.71
N SER A 9 6.74 14.65 11.24
CA SER A 9 5.70 15.66 11.38
C SER A 9 5.02 16.06 10.06
N TYR A 10 5.73 15.97 8.94
CA TYR A 10 5.15 16.24 7.62
C TYR A 10 4.05 15.24 7.26
N TYR A 11 4.25 13.96 7.59
CA TYR A 11 3.22 12.94 7.34
C TYR A 11 1.97 13.17 8.18
N GLU A 12 2.14 13.62 9.44
CA GLU A 12 1.02 13.96 10.30
C GLU A 12 0.25 15.17 9.77
N GLU A 13 0.96 16.22 9.39
CA GLU A 13 0.37 17.41 8.81
C GLU A 13 -0.42 17.09 7.53
N VAL A 14 0.18 16.33 6.60
CA VAL A 14 -0.44 16.01 5.32
C VAL A 14 -1.56 14.96 5.47
N ASN A 15 -1.31 13.84 6.17
CA ASN A 15 -2.26 12.73 6.20
C ASN A 15 -3.40 12.97 7.20
N VAL A 16 -3.13 13.60 8.34
CA VAL A 16 -4.14 13.84 9.38
C VAL A 16 -4.69 15.25 9.29
N GLY A 17 -3.82 16.26 9.28
CA GLY A 17 -4.21 17.65 9.13
C GLY A 17 -4.91 17.91 7.80
N GLY A 18 -4.30 17.45 6.69
CA GLY A 18 -4.89 17.54 5.35
C GLY A 18 -6.25 16.86 5.24
N MET A 19 -6.41 15.67 5.87
CA MET A 19 -7.71 14.99 5.90
C MET A 19 -8.78 15.85 6.57
N ARG A 20 -8.49 16.46 7.71
CA ARG A 20 -9.44 17.34 8.40
C ARG A 20 -9.86 18.52 7.53
N VAL A 21 -8.89 19.17 6.87
CA VAL A 21 -9.17 20.31 5.97
C VAL A 21 -10.08 19.88 4.81
N VAL A 22 -9.80 18.75 4.18
CA VAL A 22 -10.61 18.22 3.06
C VAL A 22 -12.00 17.82 3.54
N ALA A 23 -12.12 17.16 4.70
CA ALA A 23 -13.41 16.74 5.26
C ALA A 23 -14.28 17.95 5.69
N ASP A 24 -13.67 18.99 6.29
CA ASP A 24 -14.40 20.24 6.61
C ASP A 24 -14.91 20.92 5.33
N ALA A 25 -14.08 21.00 4.29
CA ALA A 25 -14.50 21.55 3.00
C ALA A 25 -15.61 20.70 2.35
N ALA A 26 -15.52 19.37 2.45
CA ALA A 26 -16.54 18.45 1.92
C ALA A 26 -17.89 18.64 2.61
N VAL A 27 -17.90 18.80 3.94
CA VAL A 27 -19.13 19.09 4.72
C VAL A 27 -19.72 20.44 4.30
N GLN A 28 -18.89 21.50 4.23
CA GLN A 28 -19.33 22.83 3.83
C GLN A 28 -19.92 22.85 2.41
N ALA A 29 -19.27 22.15 1.48
CA ALA A 29 -19.71 22.02 0.10
C ALA A 29 -20.85 21.01 -0.09
N LYS A 30 -21.32 20.35 0.98
CA LYS A 30 -22.34 19.30 0.94
C LYS A 30 -21.98 18.18 -0.05
N VAL A 31 -20.69 17.80 -0.07
CA VAL A 31 -20.23 16.67 -0.88
C VAL A 31 -20.95 15.40 -0.42
N ARG A 32 -21.49 14.65 -1.37
CA ARG A 32 -22.29 13.45 -1.08
C ARG A 32 -21.46 12.35 -0.41
N ARG A 33 -20.20 12.18 -0.85
CA ARG A 33 -19.28 11.15 -0.31
C ARG A 33 -17.83 11.59 -0.45
N LEU A 34 -17.00 11.23 0.51
CA LEU A 34 -15.54 11.35 0.46
C LEU A 34 -14.91 9.96 0.44
N ILE A 35 -14.12 9.66 -0.60
CA ILE A 35 -13.42 8.39 -0.71
C ILE A 35 -11.95 8.64 -0.38
N TYR A 36 -11.45 7.97 0.66
CA TYR A 36 -10.08 8.11 1.14
C TYR A 36 -9.19 6.97 0.67
N CYS A 37 -8.10 7.30 -0.01
CA CYS A 37 -7.05 6.34 -0.33
C CYS A 37 -6.11 6.18 0.87
N SER A 38 -6.30 5.11 1.63
CA SER A 38 -5.42 4.69 2.73
C SER A 38 -4.33 3.73 2.24
N THR A 39 -3.98 2.72 3.00
CA THR A 39 -3.02 1.67 2.66
C THR A 39 -3.32 0.37 3.41
N CYS A 40 -3.08 -0.78 2.82
CA CYS A 40 -3.12 -2.06 3.55
C CYS A 40 -2.09 -2.12 4.68
N GLY A 41 -1.04 -1.29 4.60
CA GLY A 41 0.01 -1.19 5.62
C GLY A 41 -0.48 -0.77 7.01
N VAL A 42 -1.72 -0.26 7.15
CA VAL A 42 -2.33 0.01 8.47
C VAL A 42 -2.45 -1.26 9.32
N HIS A 43 -2.50 -2.43 8.70
CA HIS A 43 -2.50 -3.72 9.39
C HIS A 43 -1.09 -4.22 9.77
N GLY A 44 -0.02 -3.56 9.26
CA GLY A 44 1.36 -3.98 9.52
C GLY A 44 1.69 -5.35 8.94
N ASN A 45 2.43 -6.15 9.70
CA ASN A 45 2.74 -7.53 9.33
C ASN A 45 1.58 -8.46 9.70
N ILE A 46 1.18 -9.29 8.75
CA ILE A 46 0.16 -10.33 8.96
C ILE A 46 0.88 -11.65 9.28
N ASP A 47 0.76 -12.12 10.50
CA ASP A 47 1.43 -13.34 10.97
C ASP A 47 0.91 -14.61 10.26
N GLN A 48 -0.38 -14.62 9.95
CA GLN A 48 -1.06 -15.72 9.25
C GLN A 48 -1.77 -15.17 7.99
N PRO A 49 -1.05 -15.00 6.88
CA PRO A 49 -1.66 -14.52 5.64
C PRO A 49 -2.59 -15.59 4.99
N PRO A 50 -3.63 -15.16 4.24
CA PRO A 50 -4.00 -13.78 4.01
C PRO A 50 -4.79 -13.17 5.19
N GLY A 51 -4.58 -11.85 5.44
CA GLY A 51 -5.41 -11.08 6.37
C GLY A 51 -6.54 -10.38 5.63
N GLY A 52 -7.71 -10.26 6.26
CA GLY A 52 -8.85 -9.48 5.80
C GLY A 52 -8.96 -8.12 6.49
N GLU A 53 -10.06 -7.42 6.26
CA GLU A 53 -10.33 -6.08 6.82
C GLU A 53 -10.42 -6.08 8.35
N GLU A 54 -10.78 -7.21 8.95
CA GLU A 54 -10.88 -7.43 10.39
C GLU A 54 -9.53 -7.71 11.07
N ALA A 55 -8.45 -7.86 10.28
CA ALA A 55 -7.12 -8.04 10.84
C ALA A 55 -6.75 -6.86 11.77
N PRO A 56 -5.98 -7.10 12.84
CA PRO A 56 -5.60 -6.04 13.77
C PRO A 56 -4.92 -4.86 13.07
N ILE A 57 -5.20 -3.65 13.54
CA ILE A 57 -4.50 -2.44 13.10
C ILE A 57 -3.18 -2.35 13.89
N GLN A 58 -2.06 -2.55 13.19
CA GLN A 58 -0.72 -2.60 13.77
C GLN A 58 0.31 -1.95 12.83
N PRO A 59 0.18 -0.64 12.54
CA PRO A 59 1.08 0.04 11.61
C PRO A 59 2.54 -0.10 12.05
N ALA A 60 3.40 -0.53 11.14
CA ALA A 60 4.80 -0.85 11.41
C ALA A 60 5.73 0.38 11.28
N ASP A 61 5.27 1.44 10.63
CA ASP A 61 6.02 2.68 10.45
C ASP A 61 5.15 3.93 10.62
N TYR A 62 5.80 5.08 10.64
CA TYR A 62 5.13 6.37 10.85
C TYR A 62 4.15 6.71 9.72
N TYR A 63 4.48 6.41 8.47
CA TYR A 63 3.59 6.62 7.32
C TYR A 63 2.29 5.82 7.48
N GLN A 64 2.41 4.53 7.79
CA GLN A 64 1.25 3.66 7.98
C GLN A 64 0.37 4.14 9.15
N ARG A 65 1.01 4.58 10.24
CA ARG A 65 0.32 5.14 11.40
C ARG A 65 -0.48 6.38 11.01
N THR A 66 0.15 7.36 10.37
CA THR A 66 -0.54 8.61 10.00
C THR A 66 -1.63 8.39 8.95
N LYS A 67 -1.48 7.39 8.07
CA LYS A 67 -2.57 6.99 7.16
C LYS A 67 -3.78 6.47 7.93
N TYR A 68 -3.57 5.63 8.94
CA TYR A 68 -4.65 5.16 9.80
C TYR A 68 -5.27 6.30 10.65
N GLU A 69 -4.46 7.18 11.22
CA GLU A 69 -4.94 8.36 11.95
C GLU A 69 -5.79 9.27 11.04
N GLY A 70 -5.47 9.36 9.75
CA GLY A 70 -6.30 10.00 8.73
C GLY A 70 -7.66 9.32 8.55
N GLU A 71 -7.73 7.97 8.57
CA GLU A 71 -9.00 7.25 8.57
C GLU A 71 -9.84 7.58 9.82
N VAL A 72 -9.20 7.58 10.99
CA VAL A 72 -9.87 7.93 12.26
C VAL A 72 -10.39 9.37 12.21
N ALA A 73 -9.58 10.30 11.70
CA ALA A 73 -10.00 11.69 11.52
C ALA A 73 -11.22 11.81 10.60
N LEU A 74 -11.25 11.06 9.48
CA LEU A 74 -12.38 11.05 8.55
C LEU A 74 -13.66 10.51 9.20
N ARG A 75 -13.56 9.41 9.94
CA ARG A 75 -14.70 8.76 10.61
C ARG A 75 -15.42 9.69 11.59
N ALA A 76 -14.71 10.63 12.22
CA ALA A 76 -15.31 11.63 13.11
C ALA A 76 -16.27 12.59 12.41
N TYR A 77 -16.29 12.63 11.07
CA TYR A 77 -17.21 13.46 10.30
C TYR A 77 -18.56 12.78 9.98
N THR A 78 -18.72 11.51 10.34
CA THR A 78 -20.01 10.82 10.23
C THR A 78 -21.12 11.59 10.96
N ASP A 79 -20.84 12.06 12.16
CA ASP A 79 -21.80 12.84 12.96
C ASP A 79 -22.10 14.22 12.34
N LYS A 80 -21.29 14.70 11.40
CA LYS A 80 -21.51 15.92 10.63
C LYS A 80 -22.25 15.65 9.30
N GLY A 81 -22.70 14.40 9.08
CA GLY A 81 -23.46 14.00 7.90
C GLY A 81 -22.60 13.71 6.66
N LEU A 82 -21.27 13.57 6.82
CA LEU A 82 -20.40 13.19 5.70
C LEU A 82 -20.38 11.68 5.53
N THR A 83 -20.85 11.19 4.39
CA THR A 83 -20.67 9.80 3.99
C THR A 83 -19.23 9.59 3.52
N TRP A 84 -18.60 8.48 3.92
CA TRP A 84 -17.23 8.18 3.55
C TRP A 84 -17.02 6.71 3.19
N THR A 85 -15.99 6.44 2.42
CA THR A 85 -15.46 5.11 2.12
C THR A 85 -13.94 5.16 2.20
N VAL A 86 -13.31 4.16 2.80
CA VAL A 86 -11.85 4.02 2.86
C VAL A 86 -11.42 2.88 1.95
N LEU A 87 -10.49 3.13 1.05
CA LEU A 87 -9.82 2.10 0.26
C LEU A 87 -8.38 1.93 0.76
N ARG A 88 -8.01 0.72 1.12
CA ARG A 88 -6.68 0.31 1.60
C ARG A 88 -5.96 -0.49 0.53
N PRO A 89 -5.33 0.15 -0.46
CA PRO A 89 -4.65 -0.56 -1.53
C PRO A 89 -3.46 -1.36 -1.02
N ALA A 90 -3.25 -2.52 -1.63
CA ALA A 90 -2.04 -3.32 -1.51
C ALA A 90 -0.90 -2.70 -2.33
N ALA A 91 0.08 -3.47 -2.78
CA ALA A 91 1.24 -2.96 -3.47
C ALA A 91 0.91 -2.58 -4.92
N ILE A 92 0.63 -1.30 -5.14
CA ILE A 92 0.24 -0.77 -6.44
C ILE A 92 1.40 -0.88 -7.44
N TYR A 93 1.09 -1.35 -8.66
CA TYR A 93 2.00 -1.35 -9.79
C TYR A 93 1.26 -1.00 -11.09
N GLY A 94 2.01 -0.60 -12.11
CA GLY A 94 1.45 -0.27 -13.43
C GLY A 94 2.23 0.81 -14.15
N PRO A 95 1.71 1.31 -15.29
CA PRO A 95 2.31 2.42 -16.02
C PRO A 95 2.46 3.64 -15.10
N GLY A 96 3.64 4.26 -15.11
CA GLY A 96 3.94 5.43 -14.26
C GLY A 96 4.53 5.09 -12.89
N ASP A 97 4.70 3.79 -12.53
CA ASP A 97 5.45 3.42 -11.32
C ASP A 97 6.94 3.78 -11.48
N PRO A 98 7.47 4.77 -10.73
CA PRO A 98 8.82 5.26 -10.99
C PRO A 98 9.92 4.36 -10.45
N GLU A 99 9.68 3.54 -9.45
CA GLU A 99 10.79 2.97 -8.69
C GLU A 99 10.63 1.49 -8.30
N ARG A 100 9.49 1.11 -7.74
CA ARG A 100 9.38 -0.15 -7.00
C ARG A 100 9.37 -1.37 -7.90
N PHE A 101 8.41 -1.47 -8.80
CA PHE A 101 8.31 -2.58 -9.75
C PHE A 101 9.26 -2.42 -10.93
N VAL A 102 9.54 -1.19 -11.36
CA VAL A 102 10.54 -0.91 -12.40
C VAL A 102 11.90 -1.51 -12.05
N MET A 103 12.30 -1.49 -10.77
CA MET A 103 13.56 -2.12 -10.35
C MET A 103 13.50 -3.65 -10.51
N ILE A 104 12.37 -4.29 -10.18
CA ILE A 104 12.17 -5.72 -10.38
C ILE A 104 12.27 -6.03 -11.89
N PHE A 105 11.57 -5.27 -12.74
CA PHE A 105 11.58 -5.46 -14.19
C PHE A 105 12.98 -5.29 -14.78
N LYS A 106 13.68 -4.21 -14.42
CA LYS A 106 15.05 -3.95 -14.89
C LYS A 106 16.03 -5.06 -14.50
N ARG A 107 15.86 -5.67 -13.31
CA ARG A 107 16.70 -6.78 -12.86
C ARG A 107 16.33 -8.09 -13.56
N ALA A 108 15.05 -8.40 -13.64
CA ALA A 108 14.55 -9.58 -14.33
C ALA A 108 14.98 -9.58 -15.82
N ALA A 109 14.91 -8.43 -16.51
CA ALA A 109 15.38 -8.28 -17.89
C ALA A 109 16.86 -8.61 -18.10
N LYS A 110 17.70 -8.51 -17.04
CA LYS A 110 19.11 -8.90 -17.07
C LYS A 110 19.34 -10.40 -16.87
N GLY A 111 18.28 -11.20 -16.71
CA GLY A 111 18.35 -12.65 -16.53
C GLY A 111 18.80 -13.10 -15.13
N TRP A 112 18.95 -12.19 -14.17
CA TRP A 112 19.30 -12.55 -12.79
C TRP A 112 18.74 -11.57 -11.77
N PHE A 113 18.44 -12.09 -10.56
CA PHE A 113 17.88 -11.29 -9.47
C PHE A 113 18.57 -11.65 -8.14
N PRO A 114 19.16 -10.66 -7.43
CA PRO A 114 19.70 -10.88 -6.09
C PRO A 114 18.55 -11.00 -5.09
N MET A 115 18.48 -12.12 -4.38
CA MET A 115 17.44 -12.39 -3.40
C MET A 115 18.05 -12.49 -2.00
N PHE A 116 17.75 -11.55 -1.13
CA PHE A 116 18.15 -11.58 0.26
C PHE A 116 17.19 -12.48 1.06
N GLY A 117 17.75 -13.48 1.76
CA GLY A 117 16.97 -14.46 2.49
C GLY A 117 16.30 -15.50 1.59
N SER A 118 15.15 -16.05 2.05
CA SER A 118 14.47 -17.16 1.38
C SER A 118 13.64 -16.76 0.15
N GLY A 119 13.23 -15.51 0.08
CA GLY A 119 12.27 -15.01 -0.93
C GLY A 119 10.85 -15.59 -0.79
N ARG A 120 10.54 -16.20 0.35
CA ARG A 120 9.20 -16.77 0.65
C ARG A 120 8.23 -15.79 1.27
N THR A 121 8.63 -14.53 1.45
CA THR A 121 7.74 -13.47 1.89
C THR A 121 6.65 -13.27 0.84
N PHE A 122 5.42 -13.24 1.28
CA PHE A 122 4.28 -12.98 0.40
C PHE A 122 4.21 -11.50 0.02
N TYR A 123 3.80 -11.29 -1.19
CA TYR A 123 3.57 -9.99 -1.78
C TYR A 123 2.21 -10.00 -2.48
N HIS A 124 1.41 -9.00 -2.20
CA HIS A 124 0.10 -8.86 -2.82
C HIS A 124 0.15 -7.68 -3.79
N PRO A 125 0.30 -7.91 -5.09
CA PRO A 125 0.27 -6.84 -6.08
C PRO A 125 -1.15 -6.31 -6.25
N LEU A 126 -1.24 -5.08 -6.76
CA LEU A 126 -2.50 -4.45 -7.17
C LEU A 126 -2.23 -3.64 -8.45
N TYR A 127 -2.81 -4.06 -9.57
CA TYR A 127 -2.68 -3.30 -10.81
C TYR A 127 -3.45 -1.98 -10.72
N ILE A 128 -2.85 -0.91 -11.25
CA ILE A 128 -3.39 0.44 -11.07
C ILE A 128 -4.82 0.59 -11.59
N ASP A 129 -5.17 -0.04 -12.73
CA ASP A 129 -6.52 0.05 -13.29
C ASP A 129 -7.55 -0.63 -12.37
N ASN A 130 -7.20 -1.75 -11.70
CA ASN A 130 -8.06 -2.38 -10.71
C ASN A 130 -8.32 -1.48 -9.50
N LEU A 131 -7.32 -0.67 -9.09
CA LEU A 131 -7.53 0.34 -8.05
C LEU A 131 -8.45 1.45 -8.54
N VAL A 132 -8.28 1.91 -9.78
CA VAL A 132 -9.17 2.92 -10.38
C VAL A 132 -10.61 2.39 -10.43
N ASP A 133 -10.81 1.15 -10.84
CA ASP A 133 -12.14 0.52 -10.86
C ASP A 133 -12.74 0.45 -9.44
N ALA A 134 -11.94 0.14 -8.42
CA ALA A 134 -12.40 0.16 -7.03
C ALA A 134 -12.85 1.57 -6.60
N PHE A 135 -12.13 2.63 -6.99
CA PHE A 135 -12.55 4.01 -6.75
C PHE A 135 -13.87 4.33 -7.47
N LEU A 136 -14.01 3.95 -8.73
CA LEU A 136 -15.24 4.15 -9.49
C LEU A 136 -16.43 3.41 -8.86
N LEU A 137 -16.23 2.17 -8.44
CA LEU A 137 -17.27 1.40 -7.72
C LEU A 137 -17.67 2.07 -6.40
N ALA A 138 -16.72 2.63 -5.66
CA ALA A 138 -16.98 3.34 -4.41
C ALA A 138 -17.76 4.66 -4.62
N THR A 139 -17.83 5.19 -5.85
CA THR A 139 -18.68 6.37 -6.14
C THR A 139 -20.17 6.03 -6.28
N ALA A 140 -20.52 4.75 -6.48
CA ALA A 140 -21.89 4.33 -6.66
C ALA A 140 -22.71 4.48 -5.37
N ASP A 141 -23.99 4.81 -5.53
CA ASP A 141 -24.91 5.01 -4.40
C ASP A 141 -25.09 3.75 -3.55
N GLY A 142 -25.04 3.92 -2.24
CA GLY A 142 -25.23 2.84 -1.26
C GLY A 142 -24.12 1.77 -1.26
N LYS A 143 -23.01 2.02 -1.93
CA LYS A 143 -21.87 1.11 -1.94
C LYS A 143 -20.76 1.62 -1.01
N GLY A 144 -20.42 0.83 0.01
CA GLY A 144 -19.29 1.08 0.89
C GLY A 144 -19.44 2.26 1.84
N ASP A 145 -20.68 2.71 2.14
CA ASP A 145 -20.93 3.81 3.05
C ASP A 145 -20.50 3.45 4.49
N GLY A 146 -19.53 4.19 5.01
CA GLY A 146 -19.01 3.96 6.35
C GLY A 146 -18.05 2.76 6.46
N GLU A 147 -17.58 2.21 5.34
CA GLU A 147 -16.79 1.00 5.30
C GLU A 147 -15.34 1.25 4.85
N ALA A 148 -14.45 0.33 5.23
CA ALA A 148 -13.07 0.29 4.79
C ALA A 148 -12.77 -1.04 4.10
N TYR A 149 -12.17 -0.99 2.92
CA TYR A 149 -11.90 -2.16 2.08
C TYR A 149 -10.43 -2.32 1.80
N LEU A 150 -9.92 -3.56 1.89
CA LEU A 150 -8.64 -3.96 1.30
C LEU A 150 -8.80 -4.14 -0.20
N ILE A 151 -7.95 -3.48 -0.97
CA ILE A 151 -7.98 -3.58 -2.44
C ILE A 151 -6.68 -4.25 -2.91
N ALA A 152 -6.83 -5.39 -3.57
CA ALA A 152 -5.71 -6.19 -4.08
C ALA A 152 -6.15 -6.98 -5.32
N ASP A 153 -5.20 -7.45 -6.12
CA ASP A 153 -5.48 -8.40 -7.18
C ASP A 153 -5.88 -9.77 -6.60
N ALA A 154 -6.42 -10.65 -7.42
CA ALA A 154 -6.98 -11.93 -6.96
C ALA A 154 -5.94 -12.87 -6.33
N GLU A 155 -4.65 -12.70 -6.64
CA GLU A 155 -3.59 -13.59 -6.19
C GLU A 155 -2.49 -12.84 -5.44
N TYR A 156 -2.09 -13.37 -4.30
CA TYR A 156 -0.82 -13.03 -3.66
C TYR A 156 0.24 -14.07 -4.04
N VAL A 157 1.50 -13.64 -4.10
CA VAL A 157 2.61 -14.49 -4.56
C VAL A 157 3.82 -14.33 -3.65
N GLU A 158 4.65 -15.38 -3.55
CA GLU A 158 5.99 -15.22 -2.97
C GLU A 158 6.84 -14.30 -3.86
N ILE A 159 7.71 -13.46 -3.26
CA ILE A 159 8.57 -12.54 -4.02
C ILE A 159 9.39 -13.27 -5.08
N ARG A 160 9.91 -14.48 -4.74
CA ARG A 160 10.67 -15.30 -5.70
C ARG A 160 9.84 -15.70 -6.92
N GLU A 161 8.54 -15.96 -6.74
CA GLU A 161 7.64 -16.32 -7.84
C GLU A 161 7.25 -15.09 -8.64
N LEU A 162 7.04 -13.95 -7.99
CA LEU A 162 6.83 -12.67 -8.66
C LEU A 162 7.97 -12.37 -9.65
N VAL A 163 9.22 -12.49 -9.20
CA VAL A 163 10.42 -12.29 -10.05
C VAL A 163 10.43 -13.25 -11.23
N ARG A 164 10.12 -14.53 -11.02
CA ARG A 164 10.08 -15.53 -12.10
C ARG A 164 8.95 -15.25 -13.10
N ARG A 165 7.74 -14.91 -12.60
CA ARG A 165 6.61 -14.55 -13.47
C ARG A 165 6.95 -13.33 -14.32
N THR A 166 7.58 -12.32 -13.72
CA THR A 166 8.07 -11.13 -14.45
C THR A 166 9.03 -11.53 -15.57
N GLY A 167 10.03 -12.36 -15.27
CA GLY A 167 10.97 -12.85 -16.27
C GLY A 167 10.28 -13.59 -17.41
N ARG A 168 9.40 -14.56 -17.07
CA ARG A 168 8.63 -15.32 -18.09
C ARG A 168 7.81 -14.41 -19.00
N ALA A 169 7.15 -13.40 -18.42
CA ALA A 169 6.37 -12.43 -19.20
C ALA A 169 7.24 -11.62 -20.17
N MET A 170 8.53 -11.47 -19.86
CA MET A 170 9.52 -10.77 -20.71
C MET A 170 10.31 -11.74 -21.63
N GLY A 171 9.99 -13.04 -21.63
CA GLY A 171 10.73 -14.05 -22.38
C GLY A 171 12.13 -14.37 -21.83
N VAL A 172 12.37 -14.09 -20.54
CA VAL A 172 13.68 -14.26 -19.89
C VAL A 172 13.56 -15.28 -18.75
N ASP A 173 14.44 -16.27 -18.72
CA ASP A 173 14.61 -17.13 -17.54
C ASP A 173 15.52 -16.43 -16.52
N VAL A 174 14.97 -16.15 -15.34
CA VAL A 174 15.66 -15.36 -14.30
C VAL A 174 16.30 -16.25 -13.26
N ALA A 175 17.64 -16.24 -13.22
CA ALA A 175 18.42 -16.88 -12.19
C ALA A 175 18.28 -16.11 -10.86
N ILE A 176 17.72 -16.74 -9.83
CA ILE A 176 17.65 -16.15 -8.49
C ILE A 176 18.94 -16.46 -7.73
N VAL A 177 19.75 -15.43 -7.49
CA VAL A 177 20.99 -15.52 -6.73
C VAL A 177 20.71 -15.20 -5.27
N ARG A 178 20.77 -16.22 -4.40
CA ARG A 178 20.54 -16.02 -2.96
C ARG A 178 21.74 -15.37 -2.31
N LEU A 179 21.49 -14.29 -1.60
CA LEU A 179 22.49 -13.58 -0.81
C LEU A 179 22.16 -13.69 0.69
N PRO A 180 23.16 -13.85 1.56
CA PRO A 180 22.93 -13.84 2.99
C PRO A 180 22.43 -12.46 3.45
N ILE A 181 21.48 -12.43 4.37
CA ILE A 181 20.90 -11.18 4.89
C ILE A 181 21.81 -10.53 5.97
N SER A 182 22.65 -11.33 6.63
CA SER A 182 23.47 -10.88 7.75
C SER A 182 24.37 -9.66 7.45
N PRO A 183 25.03 -9.54 6.28
CA PRO A 183 25.81 -8.34 5.99
C PRO A 183 24.97 -7.07 5.86
N LEU A 184 23.72 -7.18 5.39
CA LEU A 184 22.81 -6.03 5.27
C LEU A 184 22.31 -5.56 6.64
N ILE A 185 21.99 -6.50 7.54
CA ILE A 185 21.60 -6.17 8.91
C ILE A 185 22.77 -5.48 9.63
N ALA A 186 24.00 -6.01 9.49
CA ALA A 186 25.19 -5.39 10.08
C ALA A 186 25.45 -3.98 9.51
N ALA A 187 25.25 -3.77 8.21
CA ALA A 187 25.40 -2.45 7.60
C ALA A 187 24.30 -1.47 8.06
N GLY A 188 23.06 -1.94 8.26
CA GLY A 188 21.94 -1.14 8.78
C GLY A 188 22.24 -0.58 10.19
N HIS A 189 22.77 -1.40 11.09
CA HIS A 189 23.17 -0.96 12.45
C HIS A 189 24.37 -0.01 12.49
N LEU A 190 25.09 0.15 11.41
CA LEU A 190 26.21 1.12 11.30
C LEU A 190 25.72 2.49 10.76
N CYS A 191 24.48 2.58 10.28
CA CYS A 191 23.90 3.80 9.73
C CYS A 191 22.86 4.46 10.69
N GLU A 192 22.60 3.86 11.84
CA GLU A 192 21.84 4.43 12.96
C GLU A 192 22.78 5.19 13.93
#